data_fdb941497d42ba7475f87908d473a2e8
#
_entry.id   fdb941497d42ba7475f87908d473a2e8
#
_cell.length_a   1.000
_cell.length_b   1.000
_cell.length_c   1.000
_cell.angle_alpha   90.00
_cell.angle_beta   90.00
_cell.angle_gamma   90.00
#
_symmetry.space_group_name_H-M   'P 1'
#
loop_
_entity.id
_entity.type
_entity.pdbx_description
1 polymer ?
#
loop_
_entity_poly.entity_id
_entity_poly.type
_entity_poly.pdbx_seq_one_letter_code
_entity_poly.pdbx_strand_id
1 'polypeptide(L)'
;MQEQGFILWFTGYSGAGKSTLANAIAPKLRALGKRTEILDGDEVRENLSKGLGFSKEDRDTNIRRIGFVANLLARNGVVAVTAAISPYRQIRDEIRSKSQAPFIEIFVDTPLELAESRDPKGLYKKARAGQIQHFTGVSDPYEPPQKPEITVRTAEEGIDACVTRILAYLRSRGLTG
;
A
#
# COMPACT_ATOMS: atom_id res chain seq x y z
N MET A 1 -27.46 7.93 7.59
CA MET A 1 -26.67 6.68 7.60
C MET A 1 -25.18 7.06 7.65
N GLN A 2 -24.42 6.43 8.53
CA GLN A 2 -22.97 6.65 8.57
C GLN A 2 -22.36 6.02 7.30
N GLU A 3 -21.58 6.79 6.55
CA GLU A 3 -20.89 6.25 5.37
C GLU A 3 -19.91 5.15 5.79
N GLN A 4 -19.91 4.05 5.06
CA GLN A 4 -19.00 2.96 5.28
C GLN A 4 -17.61 3.33 4.77
N GLY A 5 -16.62 3.35 5.67
CA GLY A 5 -15.22 3.42 5.30
C GLY A 5 -14.66 2.05 4.94
N PHE A 6 -13.51 2.03 4.31
CA PHE A 6 -12.78 0.80 3.96
C PHE A 6 -11.29 1.10 3.81
N ILE A 7 -10.49 0.05 3.74
CA ILE A 7 -9.05 0.16 3.57
C ILE A 7 -8.67 -0.29 2.17
N LEU A 8 -7.93 0.54 1.43
CA LEU A 8 -7.20 0.15 0.23
C LEU A 8 -5.74 -0.02 0.59
N TRP A 9 -5.28 -1.27 0.64
CA TRP A 9 -3.92 -1.61 1.04
C TRP A 9 -3.08 -1.95 -0.18
N PHE A 10 -2.28 -0.98 -0.65
CA PHE A 10 -1.33 -1.21 -1.73
C PHE A 10 -0.05 -1.84 -1.17
N THR A 11 0.37 -2.94 -1.76
CA THR A 11 1.63 -3.64 -1.43
C THR A 11 2.41 -3.94 -2.71
N GLY A 12 3.73 -3.96 -2.61
CA GLY A 12 4.64 -4.18 -3.73
C GLY A 12 6.01 -3.59 -3.48
N TYR A 13 6.95 -3.82 -4.37
CA TYR A 13 8.30 -3.28 -4.29
C TYR A 13 8.32 -1.74 -4.25
N SER A 14 9.40 -1.16 -3.72
CA SER A 14 9.72 0.25 -3.99
C SER A 14 9.80 0.47 -5.50
N GLY A 15 9.24 1.55 -6.00
CA GLY A 15 9.19 1.82 -7.45
C GLY A 15 8.13 1.03 -8.23
N ALA A 16 7.29 0.23 -7.57
CA ALA A 16 6.22 -0.52 -8.24
C ALA A 16 5.06 0.35 -8.73
N GLY A 17 4.87 1.54 -8.13
CA GLY A 17 3.80 2.46 -8.51
C GLY A 17 2.71 2.65 -7.44
N LYS A 18 2.93 2.20 -6.21
CA LYS A 18 1.95 2.28 -5.11
C LYS A 18 1.52 3.72 -4.82
N SER A 19 2.47 4.62 -4.59
CA SER A 19 2.18 6.04 -4.29
C SER A 19 1.51 6.73 -5.46
N THR A 20 1.93 6.43 -6.68
CA THR A 20 1.31 6.96 -7.90
C THR A 20 -0.15 6.53 -8.01
N LEU A 21 -0.45 5.26 -7.76
CA LEU A 21 -1.82 4.74 -7.76
C LEU A 21 -2.66 5.34 -6.63
N ALA A 22 -2.10 5.45 -5.42
CA ALA A 22 -2.78 6.08 -4.29
C ALA A 22 -3.16 7.53 -4.58
N ASN A 23 -2.22 8.30 -5.12
CA ASN A 23 -2.44 9.70 -5.50
C ASN A 23 -3.42 9.86 -6.68
N ALA A 24 -3.52 8.88 -7.55
CA ALA A 24 -4.46 8.90 -8.68
C ALA A 24 -5.88 8.51 -8.26
N ILE A 25 -6.04 7.55 -7.34
CA ILE A 25 -7.36 7.06 -6.93
C ILE A 25 -8.04 7.97 -5.89
N ALA A 26 -7.29 8.59 -4.98
CA ALA A 26 -7.85 9.38 -3.89
C ALA A 26 -8.74 10.54 -4.38
N PRO A 27 -8.34 11.36 -5.37
CA PRO A 27 -9.23 12.40 -5.90
C PRO A 27 -10.52 11.84 -6.49
N LYS A 28 -10.47 10.67 -7.14
CA LYS A 28 -11.65 10.04 -7.72
C LYS A 28 -12.62 9.54 -6.64
N LEU A 29 -12.10 8.99 -5.55
CA LEU A 29 -12.92 8.62 -4.40
C LEU A 29 -13.58 9.83 -3.73
N ARG A 30 -12.83 10.92 -3.59
CA ARG A 30 -13.39 12.19 -3.08
C ARG A 30 -14.48 12.75 -3.99
N ALA A 31 -14.31 12.66 -5.31
CA ALA A 31 -15.34 13.07 -6.27
C ALA A 31 -16.61 12.21 -6.18
N LEU A 32 -16.51 10.96 -5.68
CA LEU A 32 -17.64 10.09 -5.36
C LEU A 32 -18.22 10.36 -3.95
N GLY A 33 -17.83 11.44 -3.29
CA GLY A 33 -18.31 11.80 -1.98
C GLY A 33 -17.63 11.08 -0.82
N LYS A 34 -16.58 10.26 -1.05
CA LYS A 34 -15.89 9.52 0.01
C LYS A 34 -14.85 10.39 0.71
N ARG A 35 -14.94 10.48 2.03
CA ARG A 35 -13.83 11.01 2.83
C ARG A 35 -12.64 10.09 2.69
N THR A 36 -11.51 10.61 2.24
CA THR A 36 -10.36 9.77 1.84
C THR A 36 -9.06 10.36 2.38
N GLU A 37 -8.27 9.54 3.06
CA GLU A 37 -6.92 9.86 3.53
C GLU A 37 -5.91 8.90 2.94
N ILE A 38 -4.75 9.44 2.58
CA ILE A 38 -3.60 8.65 2.12
C ILE A 38 -2.62 8.49 3.28
N LEU A 39 -2.23 7.26 3.54
CA LEU A 39 -1.17 6.92 4.47
C LEU A 39 0.03 6.43 3.65
N ASP A 40 0.89 7.35 3.25
CA ASP A 40 2.13 7.03 2.55
C ASP A 40 3.20 6.57 3.55
N GLY A 41 3.95 5.53 3.18
CA GLY A 41 4.93 4.92 4.08
C GLY A 41 6.03 5.88 4.54
N ASP A 42 6.42 6.84 3.72
CA ASP A 42 7.46 7.83 4.08
C ASP A 42 6.92 8.83 5.10
N GLU A 43 5.73 9.37 4.88
CA GLU A 43 5.07 10.28 5.80
C GLU A 43 4.78 9.63 7.16
N VAL A 44 4.34 8.38 7.14
CA VAL A 44 4.13 7.60 8.38
C VAL A 44 5.45 7.39 9.12
N ARG A 45 6.53 7.07 8.41
CA ARG A 45 7.83 6.90 9.06
C ARG A 45 8.30 8.17 9.73
N GLU A 46 8.11 9.30 9.10
CA GLU A 46 8.50 10.60 9.66
C GLU A 46 7.69 10.96 10.92
N ASN A 47 6.38 10.71 10.89
CA ASN A 47 5.47 11.18 11.93
C ASN A 47 5.18 10.15 13.04
N LEU A 48 5.08 8.87 12.71
CA LEU A 48 4.69 7.81 13.66
C LEU A 48 5.79 6.80 13.95
N SER A 49 6.76 6.65 13.07
CA SER A 49 7.77 5.59 13.16
C SER A 49 9.20 6.12 13.15
N LYS A 50 9.39 7.38 13.55
CA LYS A 50 10.71 7.97 13.69
C LYS A 50 11.54 7.16 14.67
N GLY A 51 12.76 6.79 14.25
CA GLY A 51 13.66 5.96 15.06
C GLY A 51 13.60 4.46 14.76
N LEU A 52 12.57 3.97 14.03
CA LEU A 52 12.57 2.60 13.52
C LEU A 52 13.54 2.45 12.34
N GLY A 53 14.26 1.34 12.33
CA GLY A 53 15.13 0.94 11.22
C GLY A 53 14.40 0.14 10.14
N PHE A 54 15.16 -0.75 9.47
CA PHE A 54 14.66 -1.56 8.36
C PHE A 54 14.78 -3.07 8.63
N SER A 55 15.10 -3.48 9.85
CA SER A 55 15.00 -4.88 10.26
C SER A 55 13.58 -5.41 10.04
N LYS A 56 13.43 -6.73 9.97
CA LYS A 56 12.10 -7.33 9.86
C LYS A 56 11.18 -6.87 10.99
N GLU A 57 11.68 -6.85 12.22
CA GLU A 57 10.92 -6.43 13.41
C GLU A 57 10.48 -4.96 13.32
N ASP A 58 11.38 -4.06 12.94
CA ASP A 58 11.06 -2.65 12.76
C ASP A 58 10.06 -2.42 11.63
N ARG A 59 10.20 -3.16 10.53
CA ARG A 59 9.24 -3.12 9.42
C ARG A 59 7.86 -3.60 9.86
N ASP A 60 7.78 -4.72 10.57
CA ASP A 60 6.53 -5.24 11.10
C ASP A 60 5.87 -4.25 12.06
N THR A 61 6.66 -3.62 12.93
CA THR A 61 6.17 -2.58 13.85
C THR A 61 5.61 -1.38 13.09
N ASN A 62 6.33 -0.89 12.08
CA ASN A 62 5.86 0.19 11.24
C ASN A 62 4.53 -0.15 10.54
N ILE A 63 4.43 -1.34 9.97
CA ILE A 63 3.23 -1.80 9.27
C ILE A 63 2.05 -1.97 10.24
N ARG A 64 2.28 -2.46 11.47
CA ARG A 64 1.23 -2.51 12.51
C ARG A 64 0.70 -1.13 12.85
N ARG A 65 1.56 -0.12 12.93
CA ARG A 65 1.15 1.28 13.18
C ARG A 65 0.30 1.82 12.04
N ILE A 66 0.72 1.60 10.79
CA ILE A 66 -0.07 1.99 9.61
C ILE A 66 -1.44 1.27 9.63
N GLY A 67 -1.45 -0.02 9.90
CA GLY A 67 -2.68 -0.81 9.98
C GLY A 67 -3.64 -0.34 11.05
N PHE A 68 -3.11 0.03 12.23
CA PHE A 68 -3.92 0.59 13.31
C PHE A 68 -4.58 1.92 12.89
N VAL A 69 -3.82 2.83 12.31
CA VAL A 69 -4.35 4.12 11.85
C VAL A 69 -5.36 3.93 10.72
N ALA A 70 -5.06 3.06 9.76
CA ALA A 70 -5.97 2.74 8.66
C ALA A 70 -7.31 2.19 9.16
N ASN A 71 -7.28 1.26 10.13
CA ASN A 71 -8.49 0.70 10.73
C ASN A 71 -9.27 1.76 11.52
N LEU A 72 -8.58 2.62 12.26
CA LEU A 72 -9.20 3.71 13.01
C LEU A 72 -9.96 4.67 12.07
N LEU A 73 -9.36 5.04 10.95
CA LEU A 73 -10.00 5.86 9.93
C LEU A 73 -11.20 5.15 9.30
N ALA A 74 -10.99 3.91 8.87
CA ALA A 74 -11.99 3.18 8.11
C ALA A 74 -13.25 2.84 8.93
N ARG A 75 -13.11 2.44 10.18
CA ARG A 75 -14.27 2.20 11.06
C ARG A 75 -15.05 3.46 11.40
N ASN A 76 -14.47 4.64 11.15
CA ASN A 76 -15.12 5.94 11.32
C ASN A 76 -15.57 6.57 9.97
N GLY A 77 -15.76 5.75 8.94
CA GLY A 77 -16.34 6.17 7.67
C GLY A 77 -15.38 6.86 6.71
N VAL A 78 -14.08 6.71 6.91
CA VAL A 78 -13.04 7.27 6.02
C VAL A 78 -12.45 6.15 5.16
N VAL A 79 -12.17 6.42 3.91
CA VAL A 79 -11.39 5.52 3.07
C VAL A 79 -9.90 5.76 3.36
N ALA A 80 -9.25 4.76 3.94
CA ALA A 80 -7.82 4.79 4.20
C ALA A 80 -7.07 4.14 3.03
N VAL A 81 -6.30 4.93 2.30
CA VAL A 81 -5.47 4.46 1.18
C VAL A 81 -4.04 4.36 1.67
N THR A 82 -3.52 3.15 1.82
CA THR A 82 -2.15 2.93 2.30
C THR A 82 -1.21 2.60 1.15
N ALA A 83 -0.03 3.20 1.15
CA ALA A 83 1.02 2.94 0.16
C ALA A 83 2.34 2.64 0.89
N ALA A 84 2.59 1.37 1.18
CA ALA A 84 3.80 0.90 1.83
C ALA A 84 4.23 -0.44 1.20
N ILE A 85 5.52 -0.75 1.23
CA ILE A 85 6.02 -2.03 0.70
C ILE A 85 5.30 -3.19 1.39
N SER A 86 5.24 -3.19 2.73
CA SER A 86 4.65 -4.25 3.55
C SER A 86 5.06 -5.66 3.08
N PRO A 87 6.36 -6.01 3.15
CA PRO A 87 6.92 -7.14 2.42
C PRO A 87 6.54 -8.51 2.97
N TYR A 88 6.14 -8.60 4.22
CA TYR A 88 5.86 -9.87 4.86
C TYR A 88 4.36 -10.18 4.90
N ARG A 89 4.00 -11.36 4.40
CA ARG A 89 2.62 -11.81 4.30
C ARG A 89 1.93 -11.90 5.65
N GLN A 90 2.63 -12.45 6.64
CA GLN A 90 2.08 -12.64 7.98
C GLN A 90 1.53 -11.34 8.58
N ILE A 91 2.26 -10.23 8.42
CA ILE A 91 1.82 -8.95 9.01
C ILE A 91 0.64 -8.36 8.25
N ARG A 92 0.57 -8.52 6.92
CA ARG A 92 -0.59 -8.08 6.13
C ARG A 92 -1.84 -8.87 6.52
N ASP A 93 -1.71 -10.19 6.70
CA ASP A 93 -2.81 -11.07 7.14
C ASP A 93 -3.25 -10.74 8.58
N GLU A 94 -2.31 -10.41 9.47
CA GLU A 94 -2.61 -9.95 10.83
C GLU A 94 -3.46 -8.68 10.80
N ILE A 95 -3.09 -7.68 10.01
CA ILE A 95 -3.82 -6.42 9.88
C ILE A 95 -5.20 -6.66 9.30
N ARG A 96 -5.30 -7.47 8.25
CA ARG A 96 -6.59 -7.88 7.67
C ARG A 96 -7.50 -8.49 8.73
N SER A 97 -7.00 -9.40 9.53
CA SER A 97 -7.79 -10.11 10.55
C SER A 97 -8.31 -9.19 11.67
N LYS A 98 -7.58 -8.12 11.95
CA LYS A 98 -7.94 -7.12 12.98
C LYS A 98 -8.81 -5.98 12.44
N SER A 99 -8.98 -5.89 11.14
CA SER A 99 -9.76 -4.82 10.52
C SER A 99 -11.25 -4.97 10.84
N GLN A 100 -11.85 -3.88 11.32
CA GLN A 100 -13.30 -3.76 11.57
C GLN A 100 -14.06 -3.18 10.37
N ALA A 101 -13.35 -2.90 9.29
CA ALA A 101 -13.89 -2.38 8.04
C ALA A 101 -13.43 -3.28 6.89
N PRO A 102 -14.07 -3.21 5.71
CA PRO A 102 -13.61 -3.94 4.54
C PRO A 102 -12.14 -3.64 4.24
N PHE A 103 -11.34 -4.69 4.05
CA PHE A 103 -9.92 -4.64 3.75
C PHE A 103 -9.69 -5.13 2.33
N ILE A 104 -9.24 -4.24 1.46
CA ILE A 104 -9.01 -4.52 0.05
C ILE A 104 -7.51 -4.48 -0.19
N GLU A 105 -6.90 -5.65 -0.32
CA GLU A 105 -5.48 -5.78 -0.64
C GLU A 105 -5.27 -5.67 -2.15
N ILE A 106 -4.43 -4.72 -2.54
CA ILE A 106 -4.08 -4.47 -3.93
C ILE A 106 -2.61 -4.77 -4.12
N PHE A 107 -2.34 -5.86 -4.82
CA PHE A 107 -0.97 -6.22 -5.18
C PHE A 107 -0.54 -5.46 -6.43
N VAL A 108 0.45 -4.61 -6.26
CA VAL A 108 1.09 -3.92 -7.39
C VAL A 108 2.24 -4.79 -7.87
N ASP A 109 1.89 -5.69 -8.80
CA ASP A 109 2.76 -6.72 -9.34
C ASP A 109 3.65 -6.13 -10.44
N THR A 110 4.82 -5.66 -10.04
CA THR A 110 5.83 -5.10 -10.94
C THR A 110 7.10 -5.94 -10.82
N PRO A 111 7.68 -6.41 -11.93
CA PRO A 111 8.96 -7.11 -11.89
C PRO A 111 10.03 -6.30 -11.16
N LEU A 112 10.87 -6.99 -10.38
CA LEU A 112 11.90 -6.34 -9.57
C LEU A 112 12.83 -5.48 -10.43
N GLU A 113 13.24 -6.00 -11.58
CA GLU A 113 14.14 -5.33 -12.52
C GLU A 113 13.55 -3.99 -12.99
N LEU A 114 12.25 -3.96 -13.25
CA LEU A 114 11.57 -2.74 -13.67
C LEU A 114 11.44 -1.76 -12.50
N ALA A 115 11.06 -2.24 -11.32
CA ALA A 115 10.98 -1.41 -10.12
C ALA A 115 12.35 -0.80 -9.79
N GLU A 116 13.42 -1.59 -9.87
CA GLU A 116 14.81 -1.14 -9.68
C GLU A 116 15.24 -0.13 -10.75
N SER A 117 14.86 -0.34 -12.02
CA SER A 117 15.19 0.61 -13.09
C SER A 117 14.52 1.97 -12.92
N ARG A 118 13.34 1.99 -12.33
CA ARG A 118 12.62 3.24 -12.02
C ARG A 118 13.27 4.00 -10.87
N ASP A 119 13.64 3.30 -9.81
CA ASP A 119 14.34 3.76 -8.59
C ASP A 119 14.10 5.25 -8.25
N PRO A 120 12.85 5.69 -8.05
CA PRO A 120 12.51 7.12 -7.97
C PRO A 120 13.18 7.84 -6.80
N LYS A 121 13.58 7.09 -5.75
CA LYS A 121 14.22 7.62 -4.55
C LYS A 121 15.72 7.29 -4.46
N GLY A 122 16.28 6.62 -5.46
CA GLY A 122 17.68 6.15 -5.44
C GLY A 122 17.99 5.09 -4.40
N LEU A 123 16.97 4.41 -3.86
CA LEU A 123 17.12 3.44 -2.77
C LEU A 123 17.78 2.13 -3.23
N TYR A 124 17.44 1.64 -4.42
CA TYR A 124 18.08 0.45 -5.00
C TYR A 124 19.57 0.70 -5.25
N LYS A 125 19.90 1.85 -5.82
CA LYS A 125 21.29 2.26 -6.03
C LYS A 125 22.07 2.26 -4.72
N LYS A 126 21.51 2.83 -3.68
CA LYS A 126 22.13 2.87 -2.34
C LYS A 126 22.25 1.47 -1.74
N ALA A 127 21.23 0.63 -1.89
CA ALA A 127 21.24 -0.74 -1.40
C ALA A 127 22.29 -1.60 -2.12
N ARG A 128 22.39 -1.49 -3.45
CA ARG A 128 23.41 -2.19 -4.25
C ARG A 128 24.83 -1.75 -3.88
N ALA A 129 25.00 -0.49 -3.51
CA ALA A 129 26.28 0.06 -3.03
C ALA A 129 26.59 -0.31 -1.55
N GLY A 130 25.73 -1.07 -0.88
CA GLY A 130 25.89 -1.43 0.52
C GLY A 130 25.62 -0.31 1.54
N GLN A 131 25.06 0.81 1.09
CA GLN A 131 24.75 1.96 1.94
C GLN A 131 23.45 1.78 2.74
N ILE A 132 22.54 0.91 2.27
CA ILE A 132 21.30 0.55 2.95
C ILE A 132 21.31 -0.96 3.16
N GLN A 133 21.14 -1.38 4.42
CA GLN A 133 20.96 -2.78 4.79
C GLN A 133 19.47 -3.12 4.85
N HIS A 134 19.15 -4.42 4.74
CA HIS A 134 17.76 -4.92 4.84
C HIS A 134 16.80 -4.26 3.85
N PHE A 135 17.24 -4.08 2.61
CA PHE A 135 16.40 -3.50 1.57
C PHE A 135 15.62 -4.57 0.82
N THR A 136 14.30 -4.44 0.78
CA THR A 136 13.39 -5.40 0.12
C THR A 136 13.69 -5.50 -1.37
N GLY A 137 13.93 -6.71 -1.85
CA GLY A 137 14.27 -7.00 -3.24
C GLY A 137 15.78 -7.02 -3.53
N VAL A 138 16.63 -6.58 -2.60
CA VAL A 138 18.10 -6.63 -2.73
C VAL A 138 18.68 -7.62 -1.71
N SER A 139 18.55 -7.30 -0.44
CA SER A 139 19.05 -8.14 0.67
C SER A 139 17.95 -8.87 1.43
N ASP A 140 16.74 -8.36 1.39
CA ASP A 140 15.57 -8.92 2.08
C ASP A 140 14.48 -9.32 1.09
N PRO A 141 13.66 -10.35 1.42
CA PRO A 141 12.63 -10.84 0.52
C PRO A 141 11.40 -9.94 0.50
N TYR A 142 10.64 -10.05 -0.58
CA TYR A 142 9.24 -9.65 -0.67
C TYR A 142 8.37 -10.90 -0.82
N GLU A 143 7.37 -11.05 0.02
CA GLU A 143 6.42 -12.16 -0.03
C GLU A 143 5.12 -11.71 -0.72
N PRO A 144 4.89 -12.09 -1.99
CA PRO A 144 3.66 -11.71 -2.69
C PRO A 144 2.42 -12.19 -1.95
N PRO A 145 1.30 -11.44 -1.99
CA PRO A 145 0.04 -11.91 -1.44
C PRO A 145 -0.43 -13.19 -2.15
N GLN A 146 -1.03 -14.10 -1.39
CA GLN A 146 -1.58 -15.33 -1.96
C GLN A 146 -2.96 -15.14 -2.57
N LYS A 147 -3.78 -14.28 -1.96
CA LYS A 147 -5.15 -14.01 -2.38
C LYS A 147 -5.47 -12.52 -2.24
N PRO A 148 -4.82 -11.65 -3.01
CA PRO A 148 -5.19 -10.24 -3.02
C PRO A 148 -6.57 -10.08 -3.67
N GLU A 149 -7.33 -9.09 -3.23
CA GLU A 149 -8.60 -8.76 -3.88
C GLU A 149 -8.39 -8.28 -5.31
N ILE A 150 -7.30 -7.56 -5.55
CA ILE A 150 -6.94 -7.03 -6.87
C ILE A 150 -5.44 -7.17 -7.08
N THR A 151 -5.05 -7.55 -8.29
CA THR A 151 -3.68 -7.46 -8.79
C THR A 151 -3.65 -6.50 -9.96
N VAL A 152 -2.77 -5.50 -9.91
CA VAL A 152 -2.51 -4.56 -11.02
C VAL A 152 -1.05 -4.65 -11.45
N ARG A 153 -0.80 -4.49 -12.74
CA ARG A 153 0.54 -4.60 -13.36
C ARG A 153 0.92 -3.30 -14.05
N THR A 154 1.61 -2.43 -13.31
CA THR A 154 2.03 -1.12 -13.85
C THR A 154 3.07 -1.22 -14.97
N ALA A 155 3.64 -2.40 -15.19
CA ALA A 155 4.50 -2.68 -16.34
C ALA A 155 3.72 -2.87 -17.66
N GLU A 156 2.47 -3.29 -17.56
CA GLU A 156 1.62 -3.70 -18.70
C GLU A 156 0.45 -2.73 -18.90
N GLU A 157 -0.03 -2.13 -17.83
CA GLU A 157 -1.20 -1.26 -17.79
C GLU A 157 -0.80 0.17 -17.42
N GLY A 158 -1.44 1.16 -18.01
CA GLY A 158 -1.32 2.55 -17.54
C GLY A 158 -1.97 2.74 -16.16
N ILE A 159 -1.56 3.79 -15.46
CA ILE A 159 -2.10 4.13 -14.13
C ILE A 159 -3.63 4.31 -14.19
N ASP A 160 -4.16 4.99 -15.20
CA ASP A 160 -5.61 5.20 -15.34
C ASP A 160 -6.38 3.88 -15.52
N ALA A 161 -5.81 2.92 -16.28
CA ALA A 161 -6.43 1.60 -16.44
C ALA A 161 -6.44 0.83 -15.12
N CYS A 162 -5.36 0.85 -14.36
CA CYS A 162 -5.29 0.25 -13.02
C CYS A 162 -6.34 0.86 -12.09
N VAL A 163 -6.43 2.18 -12.04
CA VAL A 163 -7.41 2.91 -11.21
C VAL A 163 -8.84 2.58 -11.62
N THR A 164 -9.12 2.52 -12.90
CA THR A 164 -10.44 2.16 -13.43
C THR A 164 -10.86 0.75 -12.96
N ARG A 165 -9.95 -0.22 -13.01
CA ARG A 165 -10.21 -1.58 -12.53
C ARG A 165 -10.48 -1.62 -11.02
N ILE A 166 -9.71 -0.86 -10.24
CA ILE A 166 -9.91 -0.77 -8.79
C ILE A 166 -11.29 -0.17 -8.48
N LEU A 167 -11.66 0.92 -9.12
CA LEU A 167 -12.97 1.55 -8.93
C LEU A 167 -14.13 0.62 -9.35
N ALA A 168 -13.97 -0.12 -10.45
CA ALA A 168 -14.97 -1.11 -10.88
C ALA A 168 -15.15 -2.21 -9.83
N TYR A 169 -14.06 -2.71 -9.25
CA TYR A 169 -14.13 -3.68 -8.16
C TYR A 169 -14.86 -3.10 -6.93
N LEU A 170 -14.49 -1.90 -6.49
CA LEU A 170 -15.13 -1.25 -5.34
C LEU A 170 -16.64 -1.07 -5.56
N ARG A 171 -17.04 -0.70 -6.78
CA ARG A 171 -18.46 -0.60 -7.15
C ARG A 171 -19.14 -1.95 -7.09
N SER A 172 -18.54 -3.01 -7.61
CA SER A 172 -19.09 -4.37 -7.56
C SER A 172 -19.28 -4.90 -6.13
N ARG A 173 -18.54 -4.32 -5.18
CA ARG A 173 -18.64 -4.66 -3.75
C ARG A 173 -19.58 -3.73 -2.99
N GLY A 174 -20.23 -2.77 -3.67
CA GLY A 174 -21.11 -1.79 -3.03
C GLY A 174 -20.39 -0.78 -2.12
N LEU A 175 -19.07 -0.63 -2.29
CA LEU A 175 -18.25 0.29 -1.49
C LEU A 175 -18.24 1.72 -2.06
N THR A 176 -18.51 1.83 -3.35
CA THR A 176 -18.69 3.12 -4.04
C THR A 176 -19.96 3.04 -4.89
N GLY A 177 -20.63 4.15 -5.08
CA GLY A 177 -21.78 4.29 -5.97
C GLY A 177 -21.39 4.20 -7.45
#